data_f79b54d1197e997f9510e32d7f3d0b37
#
_entry.id   f79b54d1197e997f9510e32d7f3d0b37
#
_cell.length_a   1.000
_cell.length_b   1.000
_cell.length_c   1.000
_cell.angle_alpha   90.00
_cell.angle_beta   90.00
_cell.angle_gamma   90.00
#
_symmetry.space_group_name_H-M   'P 1'
#
loop_
_entity.id
_entity.type
_entity.pdbx_description
1 polymer ?
#
loop_
_entity_poly.entity_id
_entity_poly.type
_entity_poly.pdbx_seq_one_letter_code
_entity_poly.pdbx_strand_id
1 'polypeptide(L)'
;MLVEIDRLAWRLLPEGYVPLELAPLCPLGTNSTVASVSQNKVVSTVRNTEVVADSTNVLALECATRRRRLRQVAGRRREPVLLAASQRVTRAQVFTGRRMSASFRLLSLCAGGRDEGSFRFEATQLVEQIAFHVRLIREVAQLGCHLSEIRVALTDFSEGRLTATLEEQVLHPLSERCPDARCHFDPTRSAGRGYYDRVCFKVYATERSNGELELADGGPTPWTRHLLSDQKERLVVSGLGVERLCSTP
;
A
#
# COMPACT_ATOMS: atom_id res chain seq x y z
N MET A 1 11.16 -16.40 -11.01
CA MET A 1 11.30 -15.09 -10.35
C MET A 1 10.02 -14.66 -9.64
N LEU A 2 8.86 -14.38 -10.30
CA LEU A 2 7.62 -13.90 -9.63
C LEU A 2 7.18 -14.79 -8.46
N VAL A 3 7.20 -16.12 -8.62
CA VAL A 3 6.84 -17.08 -7.56
C VAL A 3 7.79 -16.98 -6.37
N GLU A 4 9.09 -16.77 -6.62
CA GLU A 4 10.08 -16.60 -5.54
C GLU A 4 9.88 -15.29 -4.79
N ILE A 5 9.50 -14.22 -5.49
CA ILE A 5 9.17 -12.95 -4.84
C ILE A 5 7.92 -13.09 -3.98
N ASP A 6 6.87 -13.76 -4.46
CA ASP A 6 5.69 -14.07 -3.64
C ASP A 6 6.06 -14.88 -2.40
N ARG A 7 6.90 -15.93 -2.55
CA ARG A 7 7.37 -16.74 -1.43
C ARG A 7 8.14 -15.92 -0.40
N LEU A 8 9.01 -15.01 -0.87
CA LEU A 8 9.72 -14.07 0.00
C LEU A 8 8.78 -13.11 0.70
N ALA A 9 7.82 -12.53 -0.02
CA ALA A 9 6.83 -11.61 0.53
C ALA A 9 6.04 -12.24 1.68
N TRP A 10 5.57 -13.48 1.51
CA TRP A 10 4.83 -14.18 2.55
C TRP A 10 5.70 -14.55 3.76
N ARG A 11 6.96 -14.90 3.54
CA ARG A 11 7.91 -15.18 4.63
C ARG A 11 8.26 -13.93 5.44
N LEU A 12 8.34 -12.79 4.78
CA LEU A 12 8.70 -11.51 5.39
C LEU A 12 7.50 -10.73 5.92
N LEU A 13 6.28 -11.20 5.67
CA LEU A 13 5.06 -10.51 6.06
C LEU A 13 5.10 -10.16 7.55
N PRO A 14 4.79 -8.91 7.94
CA PRO A 14 4.82 -8.52 9.34
C PRO A 14 3.82 -9.34 10.17
N GLU A 15 4.15 -9.54 11.44
CA GLU A 15 3.30 -10.28 12.36
C GLU A 15 1.88 -9.71 12.43
N GLY A 16 0.89 -10.59 12.50
CA GLY A 16 -0.53 -10.23 12.52
C GLY A 16 -1.16 -9.98 11.17
N TYR A 17 -0.39 -9.81 10.10
CA TYR A 17 -0.97 -9.73 8.76
C TYR A 17 -1.45 -11.09 8.26
N VAL A 18 -2.68 -11.13 7.76
CA VAL A 18 -3.32 -12.33 7.19
C VAL A 18 -3.23 -12.26 5.67
N PRO A 19 -2.51 -13.18 5.02
CA PRO A 19 -2.49 -13.27 3.57
C PRO A 19 -3.83 -13.77 3.04
N LEU A 20 -4.32 -13.13 1.98
CA LEU A 20 -5.57 -13.49 1.30
C LEU A 20 -5.32 -13.72 -0.18
N GLU A 21 -5.96 -14.74 -0.72
CA GLU A 21 -6.18 -14.88 -2.14
C GLU A 21 -7.50 -14.21 -2.50
N LEU A 22 -7.46 -13.23 -3.39
CA LEU A 22 -8.64 -12.49 -3.83
C LEU A 22 -9.20 -13.10 -5.11
N ALA A 23 -10.52 -13.04 -5.26
CA ALA A 23 -11.13 -13.32 -6.56
C ALA A 23 -10.66 -12.29 -7.61
N PRO A 24 -10.54 -12.67 -8.89
CA PRO A 24 -10.16 -11.72 -9.95
C PRO A 24 -11.23 -10.66 -10.24
N LEU A 25 -12.44 -10.88 -9.73
CA LEU A 25 -13.59 -9.99 -9.87
C LEU A 25 -14.02 -9.46 -8.51
N CYS A 26 -14.50 -8.23 -8.50
CA CYS A 26 -15.12 -7.59 -7.35
C CYS A 26 -16.48 -6.97 -7.75
N PRO A 27 -17.31 -6.55 -6.79
CA PRO A 27 -18.56 -5.85 -7.09
C PRO A 27 -18.32 -4.62 -7.97
N LEU A 28 -19.21 -4.37 -8.93
CA LEU A 28 -19.16 -3.19 -9.78
C LEU A 28 -19.13 -1.90 -8.94
N GLY A 29 -18.22 -1.01 -9.28
CA GLY A 29 -18.02 0.25 -8.56
C GLY A 29 -17.06 0.17 -7.37
N THR A 30 -16.49 -1.00 -7.05
CA THR A 30 -15.51 -1.13 -5.96
C THR A 30 -14.36 -0.14 -6.15
N ASN A 31 -13.72 -0.13 -7.31
CA ASN A 31 -12.55 0.71 -7.56
C ASN A 31 -12.92 2.21 -7.64
N SER A 32 -14.07 2.55 -8.19
CA SER A 32 -14.48 3.96 -8.34
C SER A 32 -15.12 4.55 -7.07
N THR A 33 -15.79 3.74 -6.26
CA THR A 33 -16.47 4.22 -5.04
C THR A 33 -15.53 4.22 -3.83
N VAL A 34 -14.68 3.20 -3.68
CA VAL A 34 -13.74 3.14 -2.54
C VAL A 34 -12.61 4.15 -2.71
N ALA A 35 -11.96 4.18 -3.88
CA ALA A 35 -10.76 4.98 -4.12
C ALA A 35 -10.99 6.21 -5.02
N SER A 36 -12.22 6.49 -5.41
CA SER A 36 -12.56 7.62 -6.31
C SER A 36 -11.79 7.58 -7.65
N VAL A 37 -11.47 6.39 -8.14
CA VAL A 37 -10.85 6.19 -9.46
C VAL A 37 -11.93 6.27 -10.54
N SER A 38 -11.63 6.91 -11.68
CA SER A 38 -12.58 6.97 -12.80
C SER A 38 -12.96 5.55 -13.26
N GLN A 39 -14.27 5.27 -13.35
CA GLN A 39 -14.80 3.99 -13.83
C GLN A 39 -14.32 3.67 -15.26
N ASN A 40 -13.97 4.67 -16.07
CA ASN A 40 -13.40 4.47 -17.41
C ASN A 40 -12.02 3.78 -17.39
N LYS A 41 -11.37 3.71 -16.24
CA LYS A 41 -10.11 2.99 -16.05
C LYS A 41 -10.28 1.57 -15.50
N VAL A 42 -11.52 1.11 -15.40
CA VAL A 42 -11.87 -0.20 -14.84
C VAL A 42 -12.54 -1.06 -15.91
N VAL A 43 -12.19 -2.32 -15.98
CA VAL A 43 -12.82 -3.29 -16.90
C VAL A 43 -14.08 -3.82 -16.24
N SER A 44 -15.24 -3.38 -16.72
CA SER A 44 -16.53 -3.90 -16.26
C SER A 44 -16.85 -5.25 -16.92
N THR A 45 -17.50 -6.11 -16.18
CA THR A 45 -17.96 -7.43 -16.67
C THR A 45 -19.47 -7.55 -16.54
N VAL A 46 -20.02 -8.70 -16.86
CA VAL A 46 -21.46 -8.99 -16.70
C VAL A 46 -21.83 -9.20 -15.23
N ARG A 47 -23.14 -9.11 -14.91
CA ARG A 47 -23.71 -9.43 -13.58
C ARG A 47 -23.19 -8.55 -12.45
N ASN A 48 -23.06 -7.25 -12.70
CA ASN A 48 -22.67 -6.25 -11.69
C ASN A 48 -21.31 -6.53 -11.04
N THR A 49 -20.34 -6.96 -11.83
CA THR A 49 -18.96 -7.16 -11.40
C THR A 49 -17.98 -6.38 -12.27
N GLU A 50 -16.79 -6.18 -11.77
CA GLU A 50 -15.67 -5.58 -12.48
C GLU A 50 -14.36 -6.33 -12.15
N VAL A 51 -13.39 -6.23 -13.04
CA VAL A 51 -12.04 -6.78 -12.81
C VAL A 51 -11.33 -5.93 -11.78
N VAL A 52 -10.65 -6.59 -10.85
CA VAL A 52 -9.85 -5.90 -9.82
C VAL A 52 -8.76 -5.04 -10.50
N ALA A 53 -8.89 -3.73 -10.39
CA ALA A 53 -7.93 -2.76 -10.91
C ALA A 53 -6.89 -2.34 -9.87
N ASP A 54 -7.24 -2.52 -8.57
CA ASP A 54 -6.37 -2.28 -7.43
C ASP A 54 -6.80 -3.17 -6.26
N SER A 55 -5.91 -4.06 -5.82
CA SER A 55 -6.21 -4.99 -4.73
C SER A 55 -6.38 -4.30 -3.37
N THR A 56 -5.82 -3.10 -3.17
CA THR A 56 -6.04 -2.35 -1.92
C THR A 56 -7.50 -1.97 -1.71
N ASN A 57 -8.25 -1.72 -2.80
CA ASN A 57 -9.67 -1.39 -2.73
C ASN A 57 -10.52 -2.57 -2.27
N VAL A 58 -10.21 -3.77 -2.76
CA VAL A 58 -10.89 -5.01 -2.35
C VAL A 58 -10.51 -5.36 -0.91
N LEU A 59 -9.23 -5.23 -0.55
CA LEU A 59 -8.78 -5.41 0.83
C LEU A 59 -9.45 -4.42 1.79
N ALA A 60 -9.71 -3.18 1.35
CA ALA A 60 -10.42 -2.19 2.16
C ALA A 60 -11.87 -2.60 2.46
N LEU A 61 -12.58 -3.21 1.49
CA LEU A 61 -13.93 -3.75 1.69
C LEU A 61 -13.92 -4.91 2.69
N GLU A 62 -12.99 -5.85 2.53
CA GLU A 62 -12.83 -6.98 3.46
C GLU A 62 -12.42 -6.50 4.85
N CYS A 63 -11.50 -5.54 4.92
CA CYS A 63 -11.11 -4.89 6.17
C CYS A 63 -12.31 -4.23 6.86
N ALA A 64 -13.11 -3.46 6.15
CA ALA A 64 -14.33 -2.83 6.69
C ALA A 64 -15.33 -3.89 7.19
N THR A 65 -15.48 -5.00 6.47
CA THR A 65 -16.37 -6.10 6.87
C THR A 65 -15.89 -6.74 8.18
N ARG A 66 -14.59 -7.05 8.29
CA ARG A 66 -14.01 -7.61 9.52
C ARG A 66 -14.07 -6.62 10.68
N ARG A 67 -13.74 -5.35 10.45
CA ARG A 67 -13.86 -4.27 11.45
C ARG A 67 -15.31 -4.12 11.97
N ARG A 68 -16.30 -4.19 11.08
CA ARG A 68 -17.72 -4.15 11.46
C ARG A 68 -18.08 -5.27 12.43
N ARG A 69 -17.60 -6.50 12.17
CA ARG A 69 -17.80 -7.66 13.06
C ARG A 69 -17.12 -7.47 14.41
N LEU A 70 -15.85 -7.05 14.43
CA LEU A 70 -15.10 -6.81 15.66
C LEU A 70 -15.74 -5.73 16.55
N ARG A 71 -16.33 -4.71 15.94
CA ARG A 71 -17.03 -3.64 16.70
C ARG A 71 -18.25 -4.13 17.46
N GLN A 72 -18.85 -5.24 17.04
CA GLN A 72 -20.02 -5.86 17.70
C GLN A 72 -19.63 -6.80 18.82
N VAL A 73 -18.36 -7.19 18.93
CA VAL A 73 -17.85 -8.09 19.97
C VAL A 73 -17.27 -7.26 21.11
N ALA A 74 -17.74 -7.51 22.34
CA ALA A 74 -17.24 -6.82 23.53
C ALA A 74 -15.73 -7.00 23.70
N GLY A 75 -15.03 -5.92 23.98
CA GLY A 75 -13.58 -5.91 24.18
C GLY A 75 -12.74 -5.91 22.88
N ARG A 76 -13.28 -6.31 21.72
CA ARG A 76 -12.52 -6.45 20.47
C ARG A 76 -12.55 -5.22 19.54
N ARG A 77 -13.24 -4.17 19.92
CA ARG A 77 -13.40 -2.98 19.07
C ARG A 77 -12.09 -2.31 18.66
N ARG A 78 -11.04 -2.45 19.44
CA ARG A 78 -9.72 -1.85 19.16
C ARG A 78 -8.78 -2.77 18.39
N GLU A 79 -9.08 -4.03 18.25
CA GLU A 79 -8.23 -4.98 17.54
C GLU A 79 -8.06 -4.53 16.07
N PRO A 80 -6.83 -4.43 15.56
CA PRO A 80 -6.61 -4.10 14.17
C PRO A 80 -6.98 -5.28 13.26
N VAL A 81 -7.29 -4.98 12.01
CA VAL A 81 -7.42 -5.94 10.92
C VAL A 81 -6.28 -5.68 9.95
N LEU A 82 -5.35 -6.62 9.85
CA LEU A 82 -4.15 -6.52 9.03
C LEU A 82 -4.23 -7.57 7.93
N LEU A 83 -4.30 -7.13 6.67
CA LEU A 83 -4.51 -7.98 5.50
C LEU A 83 -3.43 -7.74 4.45
N ALA A 84 -3.08 -8.79 3.71
CA ALA A 84 -2.18 -8.71 2.59
C ALA A 84 -2.70 -9.55 1.42
N ALA A 85 -2.42 -9.14 0.18
CA ALA A 85 -2.72 -9.91 -1.01
C ALA A 85 -1.65 -9.68 -2.08
N SER A 86 -1.29 -10.73 -2.83
CA SER A 86 -0.53 -10.62 -4.07
C SER A 86 -1.46 -10.99 -5.21
N GLN A 87 -2.00 -9.98 -5.88
CA GLN A 87 -3.08 -10.13 -6.84
C GLN A 87 -2.69 -9.61 -8.21
N ARG A 88 -3.04 -10.37 -9.26
CA ARG A 88 -3.00 -9.82 -10.61
C ARG A 88 -4.17 -8.85 -10.81
N VAL A 89 -3.82 -7.63 -11.13
CA VAL A 89 -4.79 -6.54 -11.38
C VAL A 89 -4.74 -6.12 -12.83
N THR A 90 -5.83 -5.52 -13.34
CA THR A 90 -5.91 -5.02 -14.71
C THR A 90 -6.56 -3.63 -14.73
N ARG A 91 -5.86 -2.69 -15.33
CA ARG A 91 -6.32 -1.30 -15.50
C ARG A 91 -6.65 -1.02 -16.96
N ALA A 92 -7.86 -0.55 -17.24
CA ALA A 92 -8.33 -0.22 -18.60
C ALA A 92 -7.77 1.15 -19.04
N GLN A 93 -6.45 1.22 -19.19
CA GLN A 93 -5.76 2.42 -19.68
C GLN A 93 -4.54 2.03 -20.52
N VAL A 94 -4.19 2.90 -21.47
CA VAL A 94 -2.98 2.74 -22.28
C VAL A 94 -1.78 3.17 -21.46
N PHE A 95 -0.75 2.32 -21.44
CA PHE A 95 0.55 2.62 -20.84
C PHE A 95 1.58 2.71 -21.95
N THR A 96 2.26 3.85 -22.05
CA THR A 96 3.31 4.11 -23.04
C THR A 96 4.72 4.02 -22.46
N GLY A 97 4.83 3.92 -21.13
CA GLY A 97 6.12 3.80 -20.44
C GLY A 97 6.74 2.42 -20.58
N ARG A 98 8.07 2.36 -20.70
CA ARG A 98 8.80 1.08 -20.60
C ARG A 98 8.45 0.41 -19.27
N ARG A 99 8.19 -0.91 -19.28
CA ARG A 99 7.85 -1.71 -18.09
C ARG A 99 6.50 -1.37 -17.44
N MET A 100 5.63 -0.66 -18.15
CA MET A 100 4.27 -0.46 -17.74
C MET A 100 3.34 -1.39 -18.52
N SER A 101 2.49 -2.10 -17.81
CA SER A 101 1.50 -3.00 -18.39
C SER A 101 0.12 -2.70 -17.81
N ALA A 102 -0.92 -2.90 -18.62
CA ALA A 102 -2.29 -2.80 -18.17
C ALA A 102 -2.64 -3.91 -17.14
N SER A 103 -1.94 -5.05 -17.22
CA SER A 103 -2.12 -6.14 -16.27
C SER A 103 -0.78 -6.47 -15.59
N PHE A 104 -0.75 -6.38 -14.27
CA PHE A 104 0.45 -6.61 -13.47
C PHE A 104 0.07 -7.19 -12.09
N ARG A 105 1.04 -7.77 -11.40
CA ARG A 105 0.87 -8.25 -10.04
C ARG A 105 1.13 -7.13 -9.04
N LEU A 106 0.15 -6.88 -8.18
CA LEU A 106 0.23 -5.91 -7.10
C LEU A 106 0.26 -6.65 -5.76
N LEU A 107 1.37 -6.53 -5.05
CA LEU A 107 1.49 -6.95 -3.66
C LEU A 107 1.00 -5.81 -2.79
N SER A 108 -0.10 -6.04 -2.06
CA SER A 108 -0.80 -5.02 -1.30
C SER A 108 -0.87 -5.36 0.17
N LEU A 109 -0.69 -4.35 1.03
CA LEU A 109 -0.99 -4.42 2.45
C LEU A 109 -2.12 -3.46 2.79
N CYS A 110 -2.94 -3.86 3.76
CA CYS A 110 -4.08 -3.09 4.25
C CYS A 110 -4.19 -3.26 5.76
N ALA A 111 -4.08 -2.18 6.50
CA ALA A 111 -4.20 -2.16 7.96
C ALA A 111 -5.34 -1.27 8.39
N GLY A 112 -6.42 -1.87 8.90
CA GLY A 112 -7.56 -1.15 9.44
C GLY A 112 -7.61 -1.22 10.96
N GLY A 113 -7.91 -0.11 11.60
CA GLY A 113 -7.99 -0.04 13.05
C GLY A 113 -8.77 1.16 13.52
N ARG A 114 -8.55 1.52 14.77
CA ARG A 114 -9.20 2.64 15.40
C ARG A 114 -8.20 3.73 15.72
N ASP A 115 -8.64 4.97 15.65
CA ASP A 115 -7.88 6.13 16.09
C ASP A 115 -7.36 5.96 17.53
N GLU A 116 -6.07 6.07 17.70
CA GLU A 116 -5.35 6.00 18.98
C GLU A 116 -4.94 7.39 19.49
N GLY A 117 -5.32 8.44 18.77
CA GLY A 117 -4.92 9.80 19.02
C GLY A 117 -3.51 10.12 18.47
N SER A 118 -3.26 11.38 18.21
CA SER A 118 -1.93 11.89 17.78
C SER A 118 -1.31 11.15 16.60
N PHE A 119 -2.13 10.68 15.66
CA PHE A 119 -1.69 9.97 14.46
C PHE A 119 -0.96 8.62 14.72
N ARG A 120 -1.04 8.07 15.94
CA ARG A 120 -0.25 6.89 16.35
C ARG A 120 -0.55 5.64 15.52
N PHE A 121 -1.83 5.33 15.29
CA PHE A 121 -2.18 4.15 14.50
C PHE A 121 -1.59 4.24 13.09
N GLU A 122 -1.78 5.38 12.42
CA GLU A 122 -1.28 5.59 11.07
C GLU A 122 0.26 5.55 11.03
N ALA A 123 0.92 6.19 11.97
CA ALA A 123 2.39 6.19 12.06
C ALA A 123 2.96 4.78 12.24
N THR A 124 2.39 4.00 13.17
CA THR A 124 2.78 2.60 13.39
C THR A 124 2.64 1.78 12.10
N GLN A 125 1.50 1.91 11.41
CA GLN A 125 1.26 1.14 10.19
C GLN A 125 2.11 1.63 9.00
N LEU A 126 2.41 2.92 8.92
CA LEU A 126 3.36 3.44 7.93
C LEU A 126 4.74 2.82 8.13
N VAL A 127 5.26 2.82 9.36
CA VAL A 127 6.56 2.20 9.68
C VAL A 127 6.58 0.72 9.33
N GLU A 128 5.56 -0.04 9.74
CA GLU A 128 5.47 -1.48 9.45
C GLU A 128 5.45 -1.77 7.94
N GLN A 129 4.60 -1.07 7.19
CA GLN A 129 4.45 -1.31 5.75
C GLN A 129 5.68 -0.86 4.96
N ILE A 130 6.25 0.30 5.28
CA ILE A 130 7.48 0.79 4.63
C ILE A 130 8.65 -0.15 4.91
N ALA A 131 8.88 -0.53 6.17
CA ALA A 131 9.95 -1.45 6.56
C ALA A 131 9.79 -2.83 5.88
N PHE A 132 8.56 -3.31 5.71
CA PHE A 132 8.28 -4.52 4.95
C PHE A 132 8.72 -4.37 3.49
N HIS A 133 8.32 -3.29 2.81
CA HIS A 133 8.71 -3.06 1.41
C HIS A 133 10.23 -2.93 1.25
N VAL A 134 10.89 -2.20 2.13
CA VAL A 134 12.36 -2.05 2.12
C VAL A 134 13.04 -3.42 2.29
N ARG A 135 12.59 -4.24 3.25
CA ARG A 135 13.12 -5.60 3.45
C ARG A 135 12.92 -6.48 2.23
N LEU A 136 11.72 -6.47 1.65
CA LEU A 136 11.40 -7.27 0.47
C LEU A 136 12.30 -6.88 -0.72
N ILE A 137 12.47 -5.59 -0.98
CA ILE A 137 13.35 -5.10 -2.05
C ILE A 137 14.79 -5.59 -1.85
N ARG A 138 15.32 -5.56 -0.62
CA ARG A 138 16.67 -6.07 -0.28
C ARG A 138 16.81 -7.56 -0.57
N GLU A 139 15.85 -8.36 -0.10
CA GLU A 139 15.90 -9.81 -0.32
C GLU A 139 15.77 -10.17 -1.80
N VAL A 140 14.94 -9.44 -2.55
CA VAL A 140 14.82 -9.62 -4.00
C VAL A 140 16.11 -9.22 -4.73
N ALA A 141 16.81 -8.19 -4.28
CA ALA A 141 18.10 -7.80 -4.84
C ALA A 141 19.12 -8.96 -4.76
N GLN A 142 19.06 -9.77 -3.70
CA GLN A 142 19.93 -10.95 -3.54
C GLN A 142 19.59 -12.10 -4.49
N LEU A 143 18.39 -12.10 -5.10
CA LEU A 143 18.01 -13.07 -6.14
C LEU A 143 18.57 -12.73 -7.54
N GLY A 144 19.46 -11.74 -7.64
CA GLY A 144 20.05 -11.32 -8.90
C GLY A 144 19.33 -10.13 -9.57
N CYS A 145 18.35 -9.54 -8.90
CA CYS A 145 17.78 -8.27 -9.33
C CYS A 145 18.69 -7.14 -8.85
N HIS A 146 19.40 -6.49 -9.78
CA HIS A 146 20.43 -5.47 -9.47
C HIS A 146 19.81 -4.15 -8.96
N LEU A 147 19.14 -4.22 -7.79
CA LEU A 147 18.57 -3.08 -7.09
C LEU A 147 19.51 -2.63 -5.96
N SER A 148 19.73 -1.34 -5.86
CA SER A 148 20.60 -0.71 -4.85
C SER A 148 19.97 0.61 -4.38
N GLU A 149 20.62 1.28 -3.43
CA GLU A 149 20.26 2.64 -3.00
C GLU A 149 18.76 2.83 -2.74
N ILE A 150 18.24 2.12 -1.75
CA ILE A 150 16.81 2.24 -1.41
C ILE A 150 16.54 3.60 -0.79
N ARG A 151 15.53 4.29 -1.32
CA ARG A 151 15.10 5.61 -0.86
C ARG A 151 13.61 5.60 -0.52
N VAL A 152 13.28 6.14 0.65
CA VAL A 152 11.91 6.33 1.11
C VAL A 152 11.60 7.82 1.14
N ALA A 153 10.62 8.24 0.38
CA ALA A 153 10.15 9.62 0.32
C ALA A 153 8.78 9.72 0.98
N LEU A 154 8.68 10.48 2.07
CA LEU A 154 7.45 10.74 2.81
C LEU A 154 6.93 12.13 2.44
N THR A 155 5.65 12.25 2.10
CA THR A 155 5.04 13.53 1.73
C THR A 155 3.93 13.90 2.70
N ASP A 156 4.05 15.07 3.31
CA ASP A 156 3.04 15.67 4.19
C ASP A 156 2.12 16.59 3.37
N PHE A 157 0.86 16.19 3.21
CA PHE A 157 -0.19 17.00 2.58
C PHE A 157 -0.98 17.84 3.58
N SER A 158 -0.61 17.81 4.88
CA SER A 158 -1.31 18.51 5.95
C SER A 158 -0.87 19.99 6.11
N GLU A 159 -0.11 20.51 5.16
CA GLU A 159 0.46 21.87 5.23
C GLU A 159 1.39 22.06 6.43
N GLY A 160 2.22 21.05 6.73
CA GLY A 160 3.18 21.07 7.80
C GLY A 160 2.64 20.72 9.20
N ARG A 161 1.32 20.53 9.34
CA ARG A 161 0.71 20.22 10.65
C ARG A 161 1.14 18.87 11.24
N LEU A 162 1.57 17.94 10.41
CA LEU A 162 2.02 16.61 10.82
C LEU A 162 3.55 16.45 10.75
N THR A 163 4.30 17.41 10.22
CA THR A 163 5.74 17.24 9.94
C THR A 163 6.51 16.76 11.17
N ALA A 164 6.39 17.42 12.32
CA ALA A 164 7.08 17.02 13.55
C ALA A 164 6.65 15.62 14.03
N THR A 165 5.35 15.30 13.95
CA THR A 165 4.83 13.98 14.32
C THR A 165 5.38 12.89 13.38
N LEU A 166 5.46 13.16 12.08
CA LEU A 166 5.99 12.22 11.10
C LEU A 166 7.50 12.04 11.24
N GLU A 167 8.23 13.09 11.60
CA GLU A 167 9.65 13.00 11.88
C GLU A 167 9.92 12.09 13.07
N GLU A 168 9.23 12.32 14.20
CA GLU A 168 9.38 11.56 15.44
C GLU A 168 8.83 10.12 15.32
N GLN A 169 7.61 9.94 14.78
CA GLN A 169 6.91 8.67 14.85
C GLN A 169 7.08 7.80 13.58
N VAL A 170 7.61 8.33 12.48
CA VAL A 170 7.80 7.58 11.23
C VAL A 170 9.25 7.61 10.77
N LEU A 171 9.85 8.78 10.50
CA LEU A 171 11.20 8.84 9.90
C LEU A 171 12.27 8.33 10.87
N HIS A 172 12.23 8.74 12.13
CA HIS A 172 13.21 8.28 13.13
C HIS A 172 13.13 6.75 13.34
N PRO A 173 11.97 6.12 13.61
CA PRO A 173 11.87 4.66 13.68
C PRO A 173 12.27 3.93 12.40
N LEU A 174 12.03 4.52 11.22
CA LEU A 174 12.46 3.93 9.94
C LEU A 174 13.98 3.98 9.79
N SER A 175 14.65 5.06 10.22
CA SER A 175 16.10 5.16 10.15
C SER A 175 16.80 4.11 11.03
N GLU A 176 16.19 3.75 12.16
CA GLU A 176 16.67 2.67 13.03
C GLU A 176 16.41 1.27 12.44
N ARG A 177 15.21 1.03 11.91
CA ARG A 177 14.81 -0.28 11.36
C ARG A 177 15.39 -0.56 9.97
N CYS A 178 15.68 0.47 9.21
CA CYS A 178 16.15 0.41 7.83
C CYS A 178 17.37 1.33 7.62
N PRO A 179 18.50 1.10 8.33
CA PRO A 179 19.65 2.01 8.33
C PRO A 179 20.29 2.20 6.94
N ASP A 180 20.09 1.25 6.03
CA ASP A 180 20.62 1.34 4.65
C ASP A 180 19.65 2.03 3.69
N ALA A 181 18.45 2.41 4.13
CA ALA A 181 17.49 3.14 3.31
C ALA A 181 17.55 4.64 3.65
N ARG A 182 17.66 5.48 2.63
CA ARG A 182 17.62 6.92 2.81
C ARG A 182 16.16 7.38 2.99
N CYS A 183 15.75 7.69 4.22
CA CYS A 183 14.42 8.20 4.51
C CYS A 183 14.43 9.73 4.59
N HIS A 184 13.47 10.41 3.94
CA HIS A 184 13.40 11.88 3.92
C HIS A 184 11.99 12.36 3.56
N PHE A 185 11.72 13.63 3.79
CA PHE A 185 10.53 14.31 3.27
C PHE A 185 10.71 14.68 1.78
N ASP A 186 9.65 14.49 1.00
CA ASP A 186 9.49 15.04 -0.35
C ASP A 186 8.38 16.09 -0.35
N PRO A 187 8.72 17.38 -0.22
CA PRO A 187 7.74 18.46 -0.23
C PRO A 187 7.23 18.79 -1.64
N THR A 188 7.86 18.24 -2.68
CA THR A 188 7.55 18.58 -4.08
C THR A 188 6.43 17.74 -4.67
N ARG A 189 6.14 16.57 -4.08
CA ARG A 189 5.12 15.65 -4.58
C ARG A 189 3.72 16.21 -4.37
N SER A 190 2.97 16.34 -5.46
CA SER A 190 1.54 16.67 -5.44
C SER A 190 0.65 15.46 -5.75
N ALA A 191 1.19 14.44 -6.43
CA ALA A 191 0.46 13.23 -6.80
C ALA A 191 0.04 12.42 -5.56
N GLY A 192 -1.23 12.02 -5.53
CA GLY A 192 -1.84 11.30 -4.40
C GLY A 192 -2.61 12.20 -3.44
N ARG A 193 -2.56 13.52 -3.61
CA ARG A 193 -3.43 14.46 -2.86
C ARG A 193 -4.89 14.16 -3.20
N GLY A 194 -5.71 14.00 -2.17
CA GLY A 194 -7.13 13.61 -2.31
C GLY A 194 -7.37 12.10 -2.46
N TYR A 195 -6.34 11.31 -2.78
CA TYR A 195 -6.37 9.86 -2.68
C TYR A 195 -5.93 9.39 -1.29
N TYR A 196 -4.79 9.89 -0.81
CA TYR A 196 -4.30 9.66 0.54
C TYR A 196 -4.79 10.75 1.51
N ASP A 197 -5.03 10.37 2.75
CA ASP A 197 -5.47 11.26 3.82
C ASP A 197 -4.24 11.85 4.53
N ARG A 198 -3.87 13.07 4.16
CA ARG A 198 -2.83 13.92 4.76
C ARG A 198 -1.38 13.50 4.53
N VAL A 199 -1.08 12.22 4.33
CA VAL A 199 0.28 11.71 4.22
C VAL A 199 0.34 10.61 3.18
N CYS A 200 1.45 10.52 2.46
CA CYS A 200 1.75 9.35 1.64
C CYS A 200 3.26 9.11 1.60
N PHE A 201 3.65 7.93 1.14
CA PHE A 201 5.05 7.61 0.92
C PHE A 201 5.27 7.01 -0.46
N LYS A 202 6.53 7.00 -0.87
CA LYS A 202 7.03 6.19 -1.99
C LYS A 202 8.32 5.51 -1.60
N VAL A 203 8.53 4.31 -2.12
CA VAL A 203 9.79 3.58 -2.00
C VAL A 203 10.38 3.44 -3.39
N TYR A 204 11.63 3.85 -3.51
CA TYR A 204 12.42 3.79 -4.73
C TYR A 204 13.63 2.90 -4.51
N ALA A 205 14.14 2.32 -5.60
CA ALA A 205 15.47 1.74 -5.63
C ALA A 205 16.15 2.09 -6.95
N THR A 206 17.47 2.17 -6.94
CA THR A 206 18.29 2.41 -8.13
C THR A 206 18.57 1.08 -8.83
N GLU A 207 18.23 0.98 -10.09
CA GLU A 207 18.63 -0.13 -10.95
C GLU A 207 19.86 0.28 -11.77
N ARG A 208 20.85 -0.60 -11.82
CA ARG A 208 22.16 -0.32 -12.42
C ARG A 208 22.08 0.18 -13.88
N SER A 209 21.11 -0.28 -14.64
CA SER A 209 20.96 0.03 -16.09
C SER A 209 19.94 1.13 -16.40
N ASN A 210 19.05 1.46 -15.47
CA ASN A 210 17.86 2.28 -15.77
C ASN A 210 17.60 3.43 -14.78
N GLY A 211 18.48 3.63 -13.81
CA GLY A 211 18.31 4.68 -12.82
C GLY A 211 17.28 4.36 -11.73
N GLU A 212 16.69 5.37 -11.14
CA GLU A 212 15.76 5.23 -10.03
C GLU A 212 14.39 4.73 -10.49
N LEU A 213 13.88 3.69 -9.83
CA LEU A 213 12.57 3.09 -10.06
C LEU A 213 11.67 3.31 -8.85
N GLU A 214 10.45 3.77 -9.09
CA GLU A 214 9.38 3.76 -8.10
C GLU A 214 8.83 2.33 -7.99
N LEU A 215 8.95 1.71 -6.81
CA LEU A 215 8.60 0.31 -6.59
C LEU A 215 7.32 0.16 -5.76
N ALA A 216 7.17 0.97 -4.72
CA ALA A 216 5.99 0.93 -3.86
C ALA A 216 5.50 2.34 -3.52
N ASP A 217 4.22 2.44 -3.25
CA ASP A 217 3.61 3.62 -2.65
C ASP A 217 2.52 3.24 -1.65
N GLY A 218 2.11 4.20 -0.82
CA GLY A 218 1.07 3.96 0.16
C GLY A 218 0.81 5.17 1.05
N GLY A 219 -0.15 5.00 1.96
CA GLY A 219 -0.51 6.02 2.92
C GLY A 219 -1.87 5.75 3.58
N PRO A 220 -2.23 6.57 4.57
CA PRO A 220 -3.56 6.56 5.15
C PRO A 220 -4.63 6.93 4.11
N THR A 221 -5.79 6.29 4.22
CA THR A 221 -6.96 6.60 3.40
C THR A 221 -8.23 6.72 4.25
N PRO A 222 -9.26 7.47 3.83
CA PRO A 222 -10.50 7.61 4.56
C PRO A 222 -11.50 6.46 4.33
N TRP A 223 -11.13 5.40 3.61
CA TRP A 223 -12.08 4.43 3.04
C TRP A 223 -12.88 3.69 4.11
N THR A 224 -12.25 3.11 5.14
CA THR A 224 -12.99 2.43 6.22
C THR A 224 -13.87 3.40 7.02
N ARG A 225 -13.43 4.64 7.20
CA ARG A 225 -14.21 5.70 7.83
C ARG A 225 -15.52 5.96 7.07
N HIS A 226 -15.46 6.02 5.74
CA HIS A 226 -16.64 6.18 4.89
C HIS A 226 -17.50 4.92 4.85
N LEU A 227 -16.90 3.75 4.62
CA LEU A 227 -17.60 2.46 4.53
C LEU A 227 -18.32 2.07 5.81
N LEU A 228 -17.82 2.50 6.97
CA LEU A 228 -18.39 2.17 8.29
C LEU A 228 -19.13 3.34 8.93
N SER A 229 -19.17 4.51 8.29
CA SER A 229 -19.76 5.75 8.83
C SER A 229 -19.26 6.03 10.26
N ASP A 230 -17.95 5.83 10.51
CA ASP A 230 -17.33 6.04 11.83
C ASP A 230 -16.03 6.83 11.68
N GLN A 231 -16.04 8.08 12.16
CA GLN A 231 -14.91 9.01 12.06
C GLN A 231 -13.65 8.56 12.83
N LYS A 232 -13.77 7.54 13.69
CA LYS A 232 -12.65 6.97 14.44
C LYS A 232 -12.02 5.75 13.77
N GLU A 233 -12.54 5.28 12.66
CA GLU A 233 -11.91 4.22 11.87
C GLU A 233 -10.74 4.79 11.07
N ARG A 234 -9.66 4.01 11.00
CA ARG A 234 -8.42 4.35 10.30
C ARG A 234 -8.07 3.23 9.33
N LEU A 235 -7.45 3.60 8.24
CA LEU A 235 -6.94 2.66 7.24
C LEU A 235 -5.61 3.16 6.69
N VAL A 236 -4.61 2.30 6.66
CA VAL A 236 -3.35 2.51 5.94
C VAL A 236 -3.21 1.42 4.89
N VAL A 237 -2.95 1.81 3.67
CA VAL A 237 -2.76 0.88 2.55
C VAL A 237 -1.43 1.14 1.86
N SER A 238 -0.88 0.09 1.27
CA SER A 238 0.27 0.21 0.37
C SER A 238 0.24 -0.84 -0.72
N GLY A 239 0.94 -0.54 -1.81
CA GLY A 239 1.07 -1.43 -2.95
C GLY A 239 2.47 -1.41 -3.53
N LEU A 240 2.95 -2.59 -3.98
CA LEU A 240 4.21 -2.78 -4.66
C LEU A 240 3.97 -3.54 -5.96
N GLY A 241 4.42 -2.97 -7.08
CA GLY A 241 4.35 -3.61 -8.38
C GLY A 241 5.44 -4.68 -8.52
N VAL A 242 5.06 -5.96 -8.45
CA VAL A 242 6.01 -7.08 -8.36
C VAL A 242 6.86 -7.22 -9.62
N GLU A 243 6.29 -7.00 -10.81
CA GLU A 243 7.03 -7.07 -12.06
C GLU A 243 8.16 -6.03 -12.16
N ARG A 244 8.01 -4.89 -11.48
CA ARG A 244 9.08 -3.87 -11.44
C ARG A 244 10.32 -4.34 -10.68
N LEU A 245 10.16 -5.26 -9.74
CA LEU A 245 11.29 -5.89 -9.04
C LEU A 245 12.04 -6.89 -9.93
N CYS A 246 11.36 -7.48 -10.91
CA CYS A 246 11.90 -8.53 -11.78
C CYS A 246 12.55 -7.99 -13.05
N SER A 247 12.66 -6.69 -13.20
CA SER A 247 13.18 -6.12 -14.41
C SER A 247 14.67 -6.44 -14.57
N THR A 248 14.92 -7.61 -15.09
CA THR A 248 16.18 -8.00 -15.71
C THR A 248 16.14 -7.69 -17.21
N PRO A 249 17.27 -7.48 -17.82
CA PRO A 249 17.40 -7.05 -19.22
C PRO A 249 16.75 -8.00 -20.19
#